data_fefc14ef1066828c5b92d66b6777879d
#
_entry.id   fefc14ef1066828c5b92d66b6777879d
#
_cell.length_a   1.000
_cell.length_b   1.000
_cell.length_c   1.000
_cell.angle_alpha   90.00
_cell.angle_beta   90.00
_cell.angle_gamma   90.00
#
_symmetry.space_group_name_H-M   'P 1'
#
loop_
_entity.id
_entity.type
_entity.pdbx_description
1 polymer ?
#
loop_
_entity_poly.entity_id
_entity_poly.type
_entity_poly.pdbx_seq_one_letter_code
_entity_poly.pdbx_strand_id
1 'polypeptide(L)'
;ASDVYKRQVYMAAVTYGAIIVPILQDFSPNDVHHIINHSESVFLFVSDRIWDTLEEEMIEDVRGVFSLSDFRCLHQRDGESIQKLLKGMDEKMAEKYPDGFGKDDIEYAELDNDKVVLLNYTSGTTGFSKGVMLTGNNLAGNVMYGIELGVLYRGERELCFLPLAHAYSCAFNFLVPMAVGAHVYLLGKVPSPKILLKA
;
A
#
# COMPACT_ATOMS: atom_id res chain seq x y z
N ALA A 1 2.80 11.84 -6.87
CA ALA A 1 2.39 10.68 -7.67
C ALA A 1 2.51 9.38 -6.87
N SER A 2 3.67 9.09 -6.24
CA SER A 2 3.87 7.82 -5.51
C SER A 2 2.84 7.51 -4.42
N ASP A 3 2.30 8.51 -3.73
CA ASP A 3 1.31 8.28 -2.67
C ASP A 3 -0.07 7.88 -3.20
N VAL A 4 -0.42 8.29 -4.42
CA VAL A 4 -1.63 7.82 -5.10
C VAL A 4 -1.47 6.34 -5.46
N TYR A 5 -0.37 5.96 -6.08
CA TYR A 5 -0.09 4.58 -6.47
C TYR A 5 0.00 3.63 -5.26
N LYS A 6 0.57 4.08 -4.13
CA LYS A 6 0.56 3.30 -2.88
C LYS A 6 -0.87 2.96 -2.43
N ARG A 7 -1.80 3.92 -2.50
CA ARG A 7 -3.21 3.68 -2.15
C ARG A 7 -3.89 2.73 -3.13
N GLN A 8 -3.59 2.82 -4.42
CA GLN A 8 -4.10 1.89 -5.41
C GLN A 8 -3.61 0.45 -5.15
N VAL A 9 -2.30 0.28 -4.91
CA VAL A 9 -1.72 -1.02 -4.54
C VAL A 9 -2.35 -1.55 -3.25
N TYR A 10 -2.52 -0.68 -2.24
CA TYR A 10 -3.16 -1.05 -0.99
C TYR A 10 -4.57 -1.61 -1.23
N MET A 11 -5.41 -0.86 -1.93
CA MET A 11 -6.78 -1.30 -2.21
C MET A 11 -6.82 -2.56 -3.06
N ALA A 12 -5.99 -2.65 -4.11
CA ALA A 12 -5.90 -3.82 -4.95
C ALA A 12 -5.50 -5.07 -4.16
N ALA A 13 -4.51 -4.96 -3.27
CA ALA A 13 -4.06 -6.07 -2.45
C ALA A 13 -5.13 -6.52 -1.45
N VAL A 14 -5.79 -5.59 -0.73
CA VAL A 14 -6.87 -5.94 0.21
C VAL A 14 -8.04 -6.60 -0.51
N THR A 15 -8.49 -6.06 -1.63
CA THR A 15 -9.62 -6.61 -2.39
C THR A 15 -9.30 -7.94 -3.04
N TYR A 16 -8.02 -8.20 -3.35
CA TYR A 16 -7.53 -9.50 -3.82
C TYR A 16 -7.42 -10.53 -2.68
N GLY A 17 -7.40 -10.10 -1.43
CA GLY A 17 -7.20 -10.97 -0.25
C GLY A 17 -5.72 -11.19 0.11
N ALA A 18 -4.81 -10.33 -0.36
CA ALA A 18 -3.41 -10.38 0.03
C ALA A 18 -3.15 -9.62 1.33
N ILE A 19 -2.14 -10.06 2.09
CA ILE A 19 -1.66 -9.35 3.28
C ILE A 19 -0.72 -8.23 2.85
N ILE A 20 -0.95 -7.02 3.34
CA ILE A 20 -0.14 -5.85 3.04
C ILE A 20 0.89 -5.62 4.13
N VAL A 21 2.10 -5.25 3.71
CA VAL A 21 3.21 -4.88 4.60
C VAL A 21 3.68 -3.47 4.23
N PRO A 22 3.07 -2.41 4.79
CA PRO A 22 3.49 -1.05 4.51
C PRO A 22 4.79 -0.74 5.24
N ILE A 23 5.80 -0.29 4.48
CA ILE A 23 7.12 0.06 5.00
C ILE A 23 7.29 1.58 4.94
N LEU A 24 7.73 2.17 6.06
CA LEU A 24 8.03 3.61 6.11
C LEU A 24 9.24 3.92 5.23
N GLN A 25 9.15 5.00 4.48
CA GLN A 25 10.20 5.45 3.55
C GLN A 25 11.52 5.86 4.24
N ASP A 26 11.46 6.12 5.55
CA ASP A 26 12.58 6.57 6.37
C ASP A 26 13.30 5.41 7.08
N PHE A 27 12.86 4.17 6.86
CA PHE A 27 13.59 2.99 7.35
C PHE A 27 14.91 2.82 6.59
N SER A 28 15.93 2.36 7.30
CA SER A 28 17.21 2.04 6.69
C SER A 28 17.07 0.85 5.71
N PRO A 29 17.96 0.70 4.70
CA PRO A 29 17.95 -0.47 3.83
C PRO A 29 17.98 -1.80 4.60
N ASN A 30 18.74 -1.89 5.68
CA ASN A 30 18.79 -3.10 6.52
C ASN A 30 17.45 -3.40 7.20
N ASP A 31 16.74 -2.38 7.67
CA ASP A 31 15.39 -2.57 8.23
C ASP A 31 14.40 -3.02 7.14
N VAL A 32 14.51 -2.45 5.94
CA VAL A 32 13.67 -2.84 4.80
C VAL A 32 13.91 -4.29 4.43
N HIS A 33 15.18 -4.74 4.29
CA HIS A 33 15.53 -6.14 4.02
C HIS A 33 14.97 -7.06 5.12
N HIS A 34 15.18 -6.68 6.40
CA HIS A 34 14.65 -7.45 7.53
C HIS A 34 13.11 -7.58 7.47
N ILE A 35 12.40 -6.49 7.20
CA ILE A 35 10.93 -6.51 7.13
C ILE A 35 10.44 -7.39 5.98
N ILE A 36 11.04 -7.26 4.80
CA ILE A 36 10.67 -8.05 3.63
C ILE A 36 10.83 -9.55 3.91
N ASN A 37 11.99 -9.95 4.43
CA ASN A 37 12.29 -11.37 4.71
C ASN A 37 11.44 -11.90 5.88
N HIS A 38 11.34 -11.15 6.99
CA HIS A 38 10.57 -11.56 8.17
C HIS A 38 9.06 -11.66 7.88
N SER A 39 8.53 -10.86 6.96
CA SER A 39 7.12 -10.92 6.54
C SER A 39 6.86 -11.93 5.43
N GLU A 40 7.90 -12.62 4.93
CA GLU A 40 7.81 -13.56 3.81
C GLU A 40 7.12 -12.93 2.58
N SER A 41 7.44 -11.65 2.32
CA SER A 41 6.81 -10.90 1.22
C SER A 41 7.24 -11.44 -0.13
N VAL A 42 6.28 -11.77 -0.99
CA VAL A 42 6.52 -12.33 -2.33
C VAL A 42 6.59 -11.29 -3.44
N PHE A 43 5.99 -10.10 -3.23
CA PHE A 43 6.03 -8.98 -4.15
C PHE A 43 6.40 -7.70 -3.41
N LEU A 44 7.21 -6.87 -4.05
CA LEU A 44 7.61 -5.56 -3.55
C LEU A 44 7.17 -4.47 -4.53
N PHE A 45 6.43 -3.49 -4.04
CA PHE A 45 6.10 -2.25 -4.76
C PHE A 45 6.88 -1.10 -4.14
N VAL A 46 7.80 -0.53 -4.88
CA VAL A 46 8.80 0.40 -4.34
C VAL A 46 9.05 1.56 -5.32
N SER A 47 9.48 2.71 -4.82
CA SER A 47 10.00 3.77 -5.70
C SER A 47 11.40 3.42 -6.18
N ASP A 48 11.73 3.79 -7.41
CA ASP A 48 13.04 3.50 -8.03
C ASP A 48 14.19 3.96 -7.12
N ARG A 49 14.06 5.16 -6.54
CA ARG A 49 15.07 5.71 -5.63
C ARG A 49 15.33 4.84 -4.40
N ILE A 50 14.30 4.21 -3.84
CA ILE A 50 14.50 3.30 -2.70
C ILE A 50 15.06 1.98 -3.19
N TRP A 51 14.58 1.47 -4.34
CA TRP A 51 15.10 0.26 -4.96
C TRP A 51 16.60 0.33 -5.18
N ASP A 52 17.11 1.45 -5.69
CA ASP A 52 18.54 1.68 -5.91
C ASP A 52 19.41 1.63 -4.63
N THR A 53 18.77 1.63 -3.45
CA THR A 53 19.47 1.49 -2.15
C THR A 53 19.40 0.10 -1.54
N LEU A 54 18.63 -0.80 -2.14
CA LEU A 54 18.45 -2.17 -1.65
C LEU A 54 19.42 -3.13 -2.36
N GLU A 55 19.81 -4.17 -1.66
CA GLU A 55 20.66 -5.24 -2.17
C GLU A 55 19.78 -6.44 -2.54
N GLU A 56 19.75 -6.81 -3.82
CA GLU A 56 18.90 -7.90 -4.33
C GLU A 56 19.20 -9.25 -3.66
N GLU A 57 20.45 -9.50 -3.34
CA GLU A 57 20.89 -10.72 -2.68
C GLU A 57 20.38 -10.86 -1.25
N MET A 58 19.99 -9.73 -0.63
CA MET A 58 19.45 -9.69 0.72
C MET A 58 17.93 -9.91 0.79
N ILE A 59 17.27 -10.13 -0.35
CA ILE A 59 15.82 -10.34 -0.44
C ILE A 59 15.55 -11.78 -0.90
N GLU A 60 15.23 -12.69 0.05
CA GLU A 60 15.24 -14.13 -0.19
C GLU A 60 14.03 -14.65 -0.98
N ASP A 61 12.80 -14.23 -0.62
CA ASP A 61 11.54 -14.81 -1.13
C ASP A 61 10.80 -13.93 -2.16
N VAL A 62 11.32 -12.74 -2.46
CA VAL A 62 10.67 -11.83 -3.39
C VAL A 62 10.77 -12.36 -4.82
N ARG A 63 9.62 -12.63 -5.42
CA ARG A 63 9.49 -13.12 -6.80
C ARG A 63 9.49 -11.99 -7.82
N GLY A 64 8.99 -10.82 -7.44
CA GLY A 64 8.94 -9.66 -8.33
C GLY A 64 8.94 -8.34 -7.58
N VAL A 65 9.63 -7.37 -8.17
CA VAL A 65 9.72 -5.98 -7.70
C VAL A 65 9.15 -5.06 -8.76
N PHE A 66 8.25 -4.17 -8.36
CA PHE A 66 7.54 -3.26 -9.24
C PHE A 66 7.74 -1.81 -8.84
N SER A 67 7.99 -0.95 -9.83
CA SER A 67 8.05 0.49 -9.61
C SER A 67 6.67 1.05 -9.24
N LEU A 68 6.63 1.90 -8.21
CA LEU A 68 5.42 2.66 -7.86
C LEU A 68 5.16 3.84 -8.82
N SER A 69 6.00 4.10 -9.80
CA SER A 69 5.79 5.19 -10.75
C SER A 69 4.95 4.81 -11.97
N ASP A 70 5.07 3.56 -12.42
CA ASP A 70 4.48 3.07 -13.67
C ASP A 70 4.16 1.57 -13.66
N PHE A 71 4.35 0.91 -12.52
CA PHE A 71 4.17 -0.54 -12.32
C PHE A 71 5.06 -1.43 -13.19
N ARG A 72 6.12 -0.90 -13.82
CA ARG A 72 7.07 -1.75 -14.53
C ARG A 72 7.80 -2.68 -13.58
N CYS A 73 8.14 -3.87 -14.06
CA CYS A 73 8.95 -4.81 -13.31
C CYS A 73 10.41 -4.32 -13.26
N LEU A 74 10.92 -4.09 -12.04
CA LEU A 74 12.30 -3.68 -11.77
C LEU A 74 13.21 -4.90 -11.62
N HIS A 75 12.72 -5.95 -10.94
CA HIS A 75 13.43 -7.20 -10.71
C HIS A 75 12.45 -8.37 -10.70
N GLN A 76 12.90 -9.54 -11.18
CA GLN A 76 12.17 -10.80 -11.08
C GLN A 76 13.17 -11.94 -10.87
N ARG A 77 12.85 -12.85 -9.96
CA ARG A 77 13.74 -13.96 -9.63
C ARG A 77 13.71 -15.10 -10.66
N ASP A 78 12.51 -15.43 -11.15
CA ASP A 78 12.29 -16.61 -12.01
C ASP A 78 12.13 -16.22 -13.48
N GLY A 79 13.22 -15.76 -14.11
CA GLY A 79 13.27 -15.58 -15.55
C GLY A 79 12.23 -14.61 -16.12
N GLU A 80 11.72 -14.88 -17.32
CA GLU A 80 10.89 -13.94 -18.11
C GLU A 80 9.39 -13.92 -17.73
N SER A 81 8.94 -14.69 -16.75
CA SER A 81 7.52 -14.98 -16.53
C SER A 81 6.69 -13.72 -16.22
N ILE A 82 7.18 -12.84 -15.34
CA ILE A 82 6.45 -11.63 -14.93
C ILE A 82 6.39 -10.61 -16.06
N GLN A 83 7.52 -10.32 -16.70
CA GLN A 83 7.56 -9.38 -17.83
C GLN A 83 6.71 -9.86 -19.01
N LYS A 84 6.70 -11.18 -19.27
CA LYS A 84 5.85 -11.77 -20.30
C LYS A 84 4.36 -11.67 -19.96
N LEU A 85 4.01 -11.88 -18.68
CA LEU A 85 2.64 -11.71 -18.20
C LEU A 85 2.19 -10.26 -18.33
N LEU A 86 3.02 -9.28 -17.96
CA LEU A 86 2.70 -7.86 -18.06
C LEU A 86 2.50 -7.42 -19.52
N LYS A 87 3.36 -7.87 -20.44
CA LYS A 87 3.23 -7.57 -21.88
C LYS A 87 1.94 -8.12 -22.51
N GLY A 88 1.47 -9.28 -22.04
CA GLY A 88 0.23 -9.89 -22.55
C GLY A 88 -1.01 -9.50 -21.78
N MET A 89 -0.92 -8.61 -20.78
CA MET A 89 -2.03 -8.30 -19.91
C MET A 89 -3.17 -7.57 -20.64
N ASP A 90 -2.84 -6.58 -21.47
CA ASP A 90 -3.84 -5.82 -22.24
C ASP A 90 -4.60 -6.71 -23.22
N GLU A 91 -3.88 -7.64 -23.89
CA GLU A 91 -4.49 -8.61 -24.80
C GLU A 91 -5.45 -9.55 -24.05
N LYS A 92 -5.02 -10.07 -22.91
CA LYS A 92 -5.86 -10.94 -22.04
C LYS A 92 -7.06 -10.20 -21.47
N MET A 93 -6.91 -8.93 -21.12
CA MET A 93 -8.01 -8.10 -20.65
C MET A 93 -9.02 -7.87 -21.78
N ALA A 94 -8.56 -7.56 -22.98
CA ALA A 94 -9.44 -7.39 -24.15
C ALA A 94 -10.13 -8.71 -24.54
N GLU A 95 -9.46 -9.86 -24.43
CA GLU A 95 -10.06 -11.17 -24.66
C GLU A 95 -11.12 -11.53 -23.63
N LYS A 96 -10.82 -11.30 -22.32
CA LYS A 96 -11.75 -11.60 -21.22
C LYS A 96 -12.95 -10.65 -21.19
N TYR A 97 -12.77 -9.39 -21.59
CA TYR A 97 -13.77 -8.33 -21.53
C TYR A 97 -13.89 -7.62 -22.89
N PRO A 98 -14.46 -8.28 -23.92
CA PRO A 98 -14.52 -7.74 -25.27
C PRO A 98 -15.36 -6.46 -25.39
N ASP A 99 -16.34 -6.29 -24.51
CA ASP A 99 -17.20 -5.09 -24.44
C ASP A 99 -16.65 -4.00 -23.50
N GLY A 100 -15.41 -4.19 -23.00
CA GLY A 100 -14.76 -3.34 -22.02
C GLY A 100 -14.98 -3.81 -20.59
N PHE A 101 -14.05 -3.45 -19.68
CA PHE A 101 -14.12 -3.77 -18.26
C PHE A 101 -14.90 -2.71 -17.50
N GLY A 102 -15.92 -3.10 -16.77
CA GLY A 102 -16.78 -2.22 -15.98
C GLY A 102 -16.86 -2.60 -14.51
N LYS A 103 -17.65 -1.84 -13.75
CA LYS A 103 -17.84 -2.07 -12.31
C LYS A 103 -18.46 -3.43 -11.98
N ASP A 104 -19.26 -3.96 -12.88
CA ASP A 104 -19.99 -5.21 -12.69
C ASP A 104 -19.10 -6.44 -12.97
N ASP A 105 -17.91 -6.22 -13.55
CA ASP A 105 -16.90 -7.25 -13.81
C ASP A 105 -15.91 -7.41 -12.63
N ILE A 106 -16.05 -6.58 -11.59
CA ILE A 106 -15.15 -6.63 -10.43
C ILE A 106 -15.56 -7.77 -9.52
N GLU A 107 -14.70 -8.78 -9.42
CA GLU A 107 -14.83 -9.87 -8.47
C GLU A 107 -13.91 -9.61 -7.26
N TYR A 108 -14.50 -9.52 -6.07
CA TYR A 108 -13.74 -9.39 -4.83
C TYR A 108 -13.48 -10.79 -4.25
N ALA A 109 -12.32 -10.97 -3.63
CA ALA A 109 -12.06 -12.16 -2.84
C ALA A 109 -13.08 -12.29 -1.69
N GLU A 110 -13.48 -13.51 -1.36
CA GLU A 110 -14.22 -13.75 -0.12
C GLU A 110 -13.32 -13.41 1.07
N LEU A 111 -13.63 -12.29 1.73
CA LEU A 111 -12.85 -11.78 2.84
C LEU A 111 -13.45 -12.25 4.17
N ASP A 112 -12.63 -12.93 4.94
CA ASP A 112 -12.88 -13.20 6.35
C ASP A 112 -12.24 -12.05 7.16
N ASN A 113 -13.08 -11.22 7.75
CA ASN A 113 -12.63 -10.05 8.50
C ASN A 113 -11.84 -10.39 9.78
N ASP A 114 -11.85 -11.63 10.23
CA ASP A 114 -11.03 -12.10 11.36
C ASP A 114 -9.62 -12.49 10.93
N LYS A 115 -9.36 -12.60 9.62
CA LYS A 115 -8.01 -12.86 9.10
C LYS A 115 -7.15 -11.61 9.09
N VAL A 116 -5.84 -11.83 9.21
CA VAL A 116 -4.83 -10.78 9.08
C VAL A 116 -4.83 -10.26 7.65
N VAL A 117 -4.93 -8.95 7.50
CA VAL A 117 -4.89 -8.25 6.20
C VAL A 117 -3.74 -7.25 6.11
N LEU A 118 -3.12 -6.93 7.25
CA LEU A 118 -2.07 -5.94 7.35
C LEU A 118 -1.04 -6.33 8.40
N LEU A 119 0.25 -6.27 8.04
CA LEU A 119 1.38 -6.36 8.97
C LEU A 119 2.03 -4.98 9.08
N ASN A 120 1.85 -4.30 10.20
CA ASN A 120 2.43 -2.98 10.42
C ASN A 120 3.67 -3.06 11.30
N TYR A 121 4.84 -2.74 10.74
CA TYR A 121 6.10 -2.78 11.47
C TYR A 121 6.36 -1.48 12.22
N THR A 122 6.70 -1.62 13.49
CA THR A 122 7.08 -0.50 14.35
C THR A 122 8.56 -0.57 14.68
N SER A 123 9.21 0.60 14.82
CA SER A 123 10.58 0.67 15.31
C SER A 123 10.63 0.15 16.75
N GLY A 124 11.16 -1.08 16.91
CA GLY A 124 11.27 -1.70 18.22
C GLY A 124 12.29 -0.99 19.10
N THR A 125 11.98 -0.79 20.38
CA THR A 125 12.93 -0.30 21.40
C THR A 125 14.07 -1.29 21.68
N THR A 126 13.97 -2.51 21.17
CA THR A 126 14.91 -3.63 21.39
C THR A 126 15.81 -3.95 20.19
N GLY A 127 15.87 -3.08 19.17
CA GLY A 127 16.80 -3.18 18.03
C GLY A 127 16.20 -3.78 16.74
N PHE A 128 15.13 -4.57 16.80
CA PHE A 128 14.45 -5.09 15.59
C PHE A 128 13.01 -4.61 15.50
N SER A 129 12.58 -4.30 14.28
CA SER A 129 11.19 -3.93 13.99
C SER A 129 10.26 -5.10 14.30
N LYS A 130 9.14 -4.82 14.99
CA LYS A 130 8.11 -5.81 15.32
C LYS A 130 6.92 -5.66 14.40
N GLY A 131 6.46 -6.75 13.79
CA GLY A 131 5.26 -6.80 12.98
C GLY A 131 3.99 -6.92 13.84
N VAL A 132 3.14 -5.91 13.78
CA VAL A 132 1.81 -5.92 14.40
C VAL A 132 0.82 -6.46 13.38
N MET A 133 0.19 -7.59 13.70
CA MET A 133 -0.84 -8.23 12.87
C MET A 133 -2.18 -7.52 13.07
N LEU A 134 -2.75 -7.00 12.00
CA LEU A 134 -4.05 -6.35 12.01
C LEU A 134 -5.04 -7.11 11.12
N THR A 135 -6.21 -7.40 11.68
CA THR A 135 -7.31 -8.07 10.96
C THR A 135 -8.18 -7.05 10.22
N GLY A 136 -9.05 -7.53 9.33
CA GLY A 136 -10.08 -6.71 8.69
C GLY A 136 -10.95 -5.99 9.73
N ASN A 137 -11.33 -6.67 10.81
CA ASN A 137 -12.11 -6.09 11.91
C ASN A 137 -11.36 -4.98 12.65
N ASN A 138 -10.03 -5.08 12.82
CA ASN A 138 -9.26 -3.99 13.43
C ASN A 138 -9.29 -2.73 12.57
N LEU A 139 -9.16 -2.87 11.25
CA LEU A 139 -9.23 -1.74 10.33
C LEU A 139 -10.65 -1.15 10.27
N ALA A 140 -11.68 -1.99 10.16
CA ALA A 140 -13.07 -1.58 10.16
C ALA A 140 -13.45 -0.85 11.45
N GLY A 141 -12.99 -1.33 12.61
CA GLY A 141 -13.21 -0.68 13.90
C GLY A 141 -12.64 0.74 13.95
N ASN A 142 -11.43 0.96 13.42
CA ASN A 142 -10.84 2.31 13.32
C ASN A 142 -11.66 3.22 12.40
N VAL A 143 -12.15 2.69 11.26
CA VAL A 143 -12.99 3.46 10.33
C VAL A 143 -14.31 3.84 10.98
N MET A 144 -15.00 2.89 11.61
CA MET A 144 -16.25 3.14 12.33
C MET A 144 -16.07 4.17 13.44
N TYR A 145 -15.01 4.04 14.22
CA TYR A 145 -14.68 5.02 15.26
C TYR A 145 -14.50 6.44 14.68
N GLY A 146 -13.77 6.57 13.56
CA GLY A 146 -13.58 7.87 12.89
C GLY A 146 -14.89 8.47 12.38
N ILE A 147 -15.80 7.64 11.87
CA ILE A 147 -17.13 8.05 11.42
C ILE A 147 -17.99 8.50 12.61
N GLU A 148 -18.03 7.73 13.69
CA GLU A 148 -18.80 8.03 14.90
C GLU A 148 -18.32 9.32 15.59
N LEU A 149 -17.01 9.58 15.60
CA LEU A 149 -16.45 10.83 16.12
C LEU A 149 -16.78 12.04 15.24
N GLY A 150 -17.22 11.84 14.02
CA GLY A 150 -17.48 12.93 13.08
C GLY A 150 -16.22 13.75 12.74
N VAL A 151 -15.07 13.08 12.62
CA VAL A 151 -13.80 13.76 12.32
C VAL A 151 -13.75 14.33 10.91
N LEU A 152 -14.59 13.79 10.01
CA LEU A 152 -14.66 14.20 8.61
C LEU A 152 -16.02 13.80 8.01
N TYR A 153 -16.58 14.67 7.15
CA TYR A 153 -17.87 14.44 6.50
C TYR A 153 -17.73 14.40 4.98
N ARG A 154 -18.78 13.90 4.32
CA ARG A 154 -18.85 13.81 2.87
C ARG A 154 -18.63 15.17 2.21
N GLY A 155 -17.72 15.22 1.24
CA GLY A 155 -17.39 16.41 0.47
C GLY A 155 -16.42 17.37 1.16
N GLU A 156 -16.08 17.14 2.43
CA GLU A 156 -15.04 17.90 3.11
C GLU A 156 -13.66 17.64 2.49
N ARG A 157 -12.71 18.50 2.85
CA ARG A 157 -11.34 18.48 2.31
C ARG A 157 -10.35 18.27 3.42
N GLU A 158 -9.46 17.33 3.23
CA GLU A 158 -8.39 17.01 4.16
C GLU A 158 -7.03 17.13 3.50
N LEU A 159 -6.04 17.67 4.22
CA LEU A 159 -4.65 17.70 3.80
C LEU A 159 -3.87 16.56 4.46
N CYS A 160 -3.48 15.57 3.67
CA CYS A 160 -2.65 14.46 4.11
C CYS A 160 -1.16 14.76 3.85
N PHE A 161 -0.37 14.81 4.91
CA PHE A 161 1.08 15.00 4.86
C PHE A 161 1.85 13.93 5.63
N LEU A 162 1.16 13.03 6.31
CA LEU A 162 1.77 11.90 7.01
C LEU A 162 1.98 10.72 6.06
N PRO A 163 3.03 9.91 6.28
CA PRO A 163 3.25 8.70 5.49
C PRO A 163 2.10 7.71 5.63
N LEU A 164 1.62 7.18 4.49
CA LEU A 164 0.52 6.19 4.48
C LEU A 164 0.86 4.91 5.27
N ALA A 165 2.14 4.54 5.33
CA ALA A 165 2.59 3.39 6.11
C ALA A 165 2.47 3.57 7.64
N HIS A 166 2.21 4.80 8.11
CA HIS A 166 1.91 5.04 9.52
C HIS A 166 0.46 4.67 9.82
N ALA A 167 0.20 3.89 10.89
CA ALA A 167 -1.13 3.38 11.23
C ALA A 167 -2.20 4.48 11.31
N TYR A 168 -1.88 5.62 11.95
CA TYR A 168 -2.79 6.77 12.03
C TYR A 168 -3.16 7.30 10.64
N SER A 169 -2.18 7.51 9.77
CA SER A 169 -2.43 8.02 8.41
C SER A 169 -3.21 7.03 7.56
N CYS A 170 -2.93 5.73 7.70
CA CYS A 170 -3.71 4.69 7.04
C CYS A 170 -5.19 4.78 7.44
N ALA A 171 -5.49 4.84 8.74
CA ALA A 171 -6.86 4.91 9.22
C ALA A 171 -7.54 6.26 8.88
N PHE A 172 -6.96 7.38 9.32
CA PHE A 172 -7.64 8.67 9.35
C PHE A 172 -7.38 9.57 8.13
N ASN A 173 -6.26 9.39 7.39
CA ASN A 173 -6.02 10.15 6.18
C ASN A 173 -6.24 9.33 4.89
N PHE A 174 -6.69 8.06 5.01
CA PHE A 174 -6.97 7.22 3.86
C PHE A 174 -8.31 6.48 3.97
N LEU A 175 -8.45 5.55 4.94
CA LEU A 175 -9.63 4.70 5.00
C LEU A 175 -10.90 5.46 5.41
N VAL A 176 -10.85 6.32 6.44
CA VAL A 176 -11.98 7.15 6.87
C VAL A 176 -12.43 8.11 5.77
N PRO A 177 -11.55 8.92 5.15
CA PRO A 177 -11.95 9.79 4.04
C PRO A 177 -12.60 9.05 2.87
N MET A 178 -12.09 7.85 2.52
CA MET A 178 -12.71 7.01 1.51
C MET A 178 -14.11 6.56 1.91
N ALA A 179 -14.29 6.11 3.15
CA ALA A 179 -15.57 5.62 3.65
C ALA A 179 -16.65 6.69 3.70
N VAL A 180 -16.29 7.93 4.06
CA VAL A 180 -17.25 9.05 4.13
C VAL A 180 -17.42 9.80 2.80
N GLY A 181 -16.53 9.60 1.83
CA GLY A 181 -16.55 10.32 0.54
C GLY A 181 -15.99 11.75 0.66
N ALA A 182 -14.92 11.94 1.40
CA ALA A 182 -14.20 13.20 1.51
C ALA A 182 -13.08 13.32 0.44
N HIS A 183 -12.59 14.55 0.23
CA HIS A 183 -11.50 14.84 -0.68
C HIS A 183 -10.16 14.88 0.08
N VAL A 184 -9.17 14.09 -0.36
CA VAL A 184 -7.84 14.08 0.24
C VAL A 184 -6.81 14.70 -0.68
N TYR A 185 -6.14 15.74 -0.19
CA TYR A 185 -5.02 16.39 -0.86
C TYR A 185 -3.71 15.85 -0.29
N LEU A 186 -2.86 15.29 -1.16
CA LEU A 186 -1.61 14.67 -0.78
C LEU A 186 -0.46 15.66 -0.93
N LEU A 187 0.23 15.99 0.16
CA LEU A 187 1.37 16.89 0.12
C LEU A 187 2.69 16.20 -0.25
N GLY A 188 2.76 14.87 -0.14
CA GLY A 188 3.90 14.04 -0.57
C GLY A 188 5.18 14.18 0.27
N LYS A 189 5.20 15.07 1.25
CA LYS A 189 6.30 15.25 2.21
C LYS A 189 5.80 15.93 3.47
N VAL A 190 6.49 15.69 4.58
CA VAL A 190 6.22 16.41 5.83
C VAL A 190 6.57 17.89 5.63
N PRO A 191 5.61 18.79 5.73
CA PRO A 191 5.84 20.21 5.49
C PRO A 191 6.46 20.89 6.72
N SER A 192 7.24 21.95 6.47
CA SER A 192 7.54 22.90 7.54
C SER A 192 6.25 23.64 7.96
N PRO A 193 6.15 24.15 9.20
CA PRO A 193 4.99 24.94 9.64
C PRO A 193 4.61 26.08 8.69
N LYS A 194 5.61 26.69 8.07
CA LYS A 194 5.43 27.79 7.09
C LYS A 194 4.76 27.33 5.78
N ILE A 195 4.93 26.07 5.40
CA ILE A 195 4.28 25.48 4.21
C ILE A 195 2.83 25.11 4.55
N LEU A 196 2.59 24.53 5.73
CA LEU A 196 1.23 24.20 6.20
C LEU A 196 0.31 25.42 6.25
N LEU A 197 0.83 26.56 6.66
CA LEU A 197 0.05 27.82 6.73
C LEU A 197 -0.29 28.41 5.37
N LYS A 198 0.28 27.89 4.28
CA LYS A 198 0.06 28.36 2.89
C LYS A 198 -0.74 27.36 2.04
N ALA A 199 -0.94 26.14 2.53
CA ALA A 199 -1.69 25.08 1.85
C ALA A 199 -3.15 25.12 2.24
#